data_a6f8103af0f728e3737d914a5de9a618
#
_entry.id   a6f8103af0f728e3737d914a5de9a618
#
_cell.length_a   1.000
_cell.length_b   1.000
_cell.length_c   1.000
_cell.angle_alpha   90.00
_cell.angle_beta   90.00
_cell.angle_gamma   90.00
#
_symmetry.space_group_name_H-M   'P 1'
#
loop_
_entity.id
_entity.type
_entity.pdbx_description
1 polymer ?
#
loop_
_entity_poly.entity_id
_entity_poly.type
_entity_poly.pdbx_seq_one_letter_code
_entity_poly.pdbx_strand_id
1 'polypeptide(L)'
;MKILKLLFAITICLAYNACLYSQTVWRNPTSEAFQTVHGQAWNNELKGSYHRLPQRAESIVRKPLWDLSTNSAGLSIVFRTNATDIRVRYQINGDFSMPHMPDTGKSGVDLYATDGNGRQRWCAARYAFGDTIRYNYSNISYVTNPEYGYEYQLFLPPYSELKWLEIGVPEGSDFSFEPVSKEKPIVIYGTSIAQGACASRPGMVWGNIINRKMQHPVINLGFSGNGRLESELFDLLTEIDAKLFIIDNMPNMTNDRTSLIYERATAGIRKLREKSDAPILLVEHNGYGNELSSLEAENSYRKTNIELRKAYKDLKAEGFKNLYYLTKEEIGFHQDAMVEGVHPSDLGMQIYADAYISKIKEILKEDCDKRTVFVPCTQNRDPYNWKQRHEKVLKLNKEKAPQILMIGNSITHYWGGEPTARLVRDEDSWKKLFKGKTVRNLGFGYDRIENALWRIYHEELDGYDAEKIFLLMGTNNLEKNSDDEIIDGINELVRAVRHRQPKAKIYVVGILPRAWQELRVSTLNKILRTRLLTDEATFIDLSAELTLPNGNIINELFSDGLHPNKQGYQRIAKALEKVIKE
;
A
#
# COMPACT_ATOMS: atom_id res chain seq x y z
N MET A 1 43.88 -45.02 -22.58
CA MET A 1 42.83 -45.03 -21.53
C MET A 1 42.91 -43.87 -20.53
N LYS A 2 44.08 -43.51 -20.00
CA LYS A 2 44.20 -42.38 -19.04
C LYS A 2 43.90 -41.00 -19.65
N ILE A 3 44.31 -40.70 -20.88
CA ILE A 3 44.09 -39.45 -21.58
C ILE A 3 42.59 -39.27 -21.92
N LEU A 4 41.90 -40.37 -22.32
CA LEU A 4 40.46 -40.30 -22.61
C LEU A 4 39.62 -40.03 -21.36
N LYS A 5 40.03 -40.59 -20.19
CA LYS A 5 39.38 -40.28 -18.89
C LYS A 5 39.63 -38.83 -18.44
N LEU A 6 40.81 -38.26 -18.74
CA LEU A 6 41.12 -36.89 -18.41
C LEU A 6 40.34 -35.90 -19.29
N LEU A 7 40.23 -36.17 -20.59
CA LEU A 7 39.42 -35.41 -21.53
C LEU A 7 37.94 -35.46 -21.14
N PHE A 8 37.40 -36.62 -20.74
CA PHE A 8 36.03 -36.78 -20.28
C PHE A 8 35.75 -36.04 -18.96
N ALA A 9 36.72 -36.05 -18.01
CA ALA A 9 36.62 -35.28 -16.76
C ALA A 9 36.68 -33.77 -17.01
N ILE A 10 37.54 -33.31 -17.94
CA ILE A 10 37.62 -31.89 -18.31
C ILE A 10 36.35 -31.43 -19.03
N THR A 11 35.75 -32.29 -19.91
CA THR A 11 34.48 -31.99 -20.57
C THR A 11 33.32 -31.93 -19.58
N ILE A 12 33.28 -32.81 -18.57
CA ILE A 12 32.28 -32.75 -17.49
C ILE A 12 32.49 -31.51 -16.62
N CYS A 13 33.73 -31.14 -16.26
CA CYS A 13 34.00 -29.92 -15.51
C CYS A 13 33.66 -28.66 -16.31
N LEU A 14 33.90 -28.62 -17.62
CA LEU A 14 33.52 -27.51 -18.49
C LEU A 14 31.99 -27.45 -18.69
N ALA A 15 31.31 -28.60 -18.81
CA ALA A 15 29.85 -28.68 -18.86
C ALA A 15 29.20 -28.29 -17.52
N TYR A 16 29.82 -28.65 -16.38
CA TYR A 16 29.36 -28.26 -15.06
C TYR A 16 29.55 -26.75 -14.80
N ASN A 17 30.64 -26.13 -15.32
CA ASN A 17 30.84 -24.68 -15.22
C ASN A 17 29.98 -23.89 -16.24
N ALA A 18 29.59 -24.46 -17.37
CA ALA A 18 28.65 -23.85 -18.32
C ALA A 18 27.19 -23.84 -17.81
N CYS A 19 26.83 -24.73 -16.87
CA CYS A 19 25.50 -24.81 -16.28
C CYS A 19 25.26 -23.80 -15.14
N LEU A 20 26.25 -22.99 -14.73
CA LEU A 20 26.17 -22.13 -13.54
C LEU A 20 25.85 -20.65 -13.80
N TYR A 21 25.65 -20.23 -15.04
CA TYR A 21 25.17 -18.89 -15.35
C TYR A 21 23.88 -18.96 -16.18
N SER A 22 22.76 -19.11 -15.50
CA SER A 22 21.46 -18.86 -16.13
C SER A 22 21.45 -17.45 -16.74
N GLN A 23 21.05 -17.33 -18.00
CA GLN A 23 20.91 -16.05 -18.68
C GLN A 23 19.97 -15.15 -17.86
N THR A 24 20.31 -13.88 -17.71
CA THR A 24 19.45 -12.91 -17.06
C THR A 24 18.41 -12.40 -18.04
N VAL A 25 17.14 -12.54 -17.69
CA VAL A 25 16.02 -11.99 -18.46
C VAL A 25 15.66 -10.63 -17.85
N TRP A 26 15.84 -9.58 -18.66
CA TRP A 26 15.59 -8.18 -18.29
C TRP A 26 14.18 -7.75 -18.67
N ARG A 27 13.54 -6.97 -17.79
CA ARG A 27 12.19 -6.45 -17.96
C ARG A 27 12.12 -4.98 -17.57
N ASN A 28 11.50 -4.18 -18.43
CA ASN A 28 11.30 -2.75 -18.20
C ASN A 28 9.88 -2.53 -17.63
N PRO A 29 9.73 -1.95 -16.42
CA PRO A 29 8.41 -1.71 -15.83
C PRO A 29 7.54 -0.78 -16.66
N THR A 30 8.12 0.21 -17.35
CA THR A 30 7.35 1.17 -18.16
C THR A 30 6.86 0.61 -19.50
N SER A 31 7.26 -0.63 -19.86
CA SER A 31 6.79 -1.32 -21.08
C SER A 31 5.48 -2.08 -20.88
N GLU A 32 4.97 -2.18 -19.65
CA GLU A 32 3.73 -2.89 -19.35
C GLU A 32 2.50 -2.15 -19.88
N ALA A 33 1.44 -2.92 -20.18
CA ALA A 33 0.18 -2.35 -20.65
C ALA A 33 -0.56 -1.57 -19.53
N PHE A 34 -0.23 -1.82 -18.27
CA PHE A 34 -0.79 -1.19 -17.07
C PHE A 34 0.27 -0.35 -16.35
N GLN A 35 -0.17 0.51 -15.42
CA GLN A 35 0.72 1.35 -14.62
C GLN A 35 1.44 0.53 -13.54
N THR A 36 2.77 0.65 -13.53
CA THR A 36 3.69 -0.10 -12.64
C THR A 36 4.51 0.79 -11.71
N VAL A 37 4.54 2.10 -11.97
CA VAL A 37 5.28 3.07 -11.16
C VAL A 37 4.37 3.56 -10.03
N HIS A 38 4.60 3.05 -8.81
CA HIS A 38 3.85 3.44 -7.62
C HIS A 38 4.32 4.78 -7.07
N GLY A 39 3.44 5.53 -6.42
CA GLY A 39 3.74 6.83 -5.82
C GLY A 39 3.46 8.03 -6.71
N GLN A 40 2.90 7.83 -7.91
CA GLN A 40 2.44 8.90 -8.80
C GLN A 40 0.96 9.22 -8.56
N ALA A 41 0.59 10.51 -8.58
CA ALA A 41 -0.79 10.94 -8.42
C ALA A 41 -1.59 10.89 -9.73
N TRP A 42 -0.95 11.23 -10.86
CA TRP A 42 -1.58 11.37 -12.18
C TRP A 42 -1.21 10.18 -13.07
N ASN A 43 -1.58 8.98 -12.64
CA ASN A 43 -1.18 7.71 -13.27
C ASN A 43 -1.44 7.64 -14.78
N ASN A 44 -2.57 8.18 -15.25
CA ASN A 44 -2.92 8.16 -16.69
C ASN A 44 -2.04 9.10 -17.52
N GLU A 45 -1.63 10.25 -16.96
CA GLU A 45 -0.79 11.24 -17.63
C GLU A 45 0.71 10.90 -17.53
N LEU A 46 1.10 10.14 -16.51
CA LEU A 46 2.50 9.78 -16.19
C LEU A 46 2.88 8.37 -16.65
N LYS A 47 2.00 7.67 -17.36
CA LYS A 47 2.28 6.32 -17.85
C LYS A 47 3.57 6.29 -18.67
N GLY A 48 4.48 5.38 -18.30
CA GLY A 48 5.79 5.26 -18.96
C GLY A 48 6.84 6.28 -18.49
N SER A 49 6.54 7.10 -17.49
CA SER A 49 7.42 8.13 -16.95
C SER A 49 7.77 7.85 -15.48
N TYR A 50 8.91 8.35 -15.03
CA TYR A 50 9.36 8.38 -13.64
C TYR A 50 9.25 9.78 -13.01
N HIS A 51 8.48 10.67 -13.62
CA HIS A 51 8.24 12.03 -13.12
C HIS A 51 7.13 12.03 -12.05
N ARG A 52 7.09 13.08 -11.24
CA ARG A 52 6.10 13.24 -10.15
C ARG A 52 4.95 14.18 -10.50
N LEU A 53 5.15 15.12 -11.44
CA LEU A 53 4.10 16.00 -11.95
C LEU A 53 3.79 15.69 -13.42
N PRO A 54 2.54 15.86 -13.86
CA PRO A 54 2.16 15.67 -15.26
C PRO A 54 2.76 16.76 -16.14
N GLN A 55 3.00 16.45 -17.43
CA GLN A 55 3.67 17.36 -18.36
C GLN A 55 3.02 18.75 -18.46
N ARG A 56 1.69 18.84 -18.34
CA ARG A 56 0.97 20.13 -18.35
C ARG A 56 1.38 21.06 -17.21
N ALA A 57 1.94 20.54 -16.11
CA ALA A 57 2.40 21.35 -15.00
C ALA A 57 3.64 22.18 -15.34
N GLU A 58 4.42 21.82 -16.36
CA GLU A 58 5.63 22.56 -16.79
C GLU A 58 5.35 24.05 -17.07
N SER A 59 4.22 24.35 -17.70
CA SER A 59 3.82 25.74 -18.01
C SER A 59 3.13 26.46 -16.85
N ILE A 60 2.78 25.74 -15.78
CA ILE A 60 2.00 26.27 -14.65
C ILE A 60 2.89 26.61 -13.47
N VAL A 61 3.83 25.70 -13.14
CA VAL A 61 4.70 25.85 -11.97
C VAL A 61 6.01 26.55 -12.34
N ARG A 62 6.72 27.08 -11.34
CA ARG A 62 8.04 27.67 -11.56
C ARG A 62 9.03 26.62 -12.10
N LYS A 63 9.90 27.08 -13.01
CA LYS A 63 10.91 26.19 -13.63
C LYS A 63 11.73 25.37 -12.62
N PRO A 64 12.29 25.92 -11.51
CA PRO A 64 13.03 25.10 -10.56
C PRO A 64 12.18 24.02 -9.88
N LEU A 65 10.88 24.22 -9.72
CA LEU A 65 9.97 23.23 -9.18
C LEU A 65 9.69 22.14 -10.21
N TRP A 66 9.47 22.54 -11.48
CA TRP A 66 9.34 21.59 -12.60
C TRP A 66 10.58 20.69 -12.71
N ASP A 67 11.77 21.28 -12.73
CA ASP A 67 13.03 20.53 -12.84
C ASP A 67 13.17 19.50 -11.70
N LEU A 68 12.76 19.83 -10.47
CA LEU A 68 12.74 18.90 -9.35
C LEU A 68 11.66 17.82 -9.47
N SER A 69 10.57 18.11 -10.19
CA SER A 69 9.47 17.16 -10.36
C SER A 69 9.86 15.96 -11.24
N THR A 70 10.92 16.09 -12.05
CA THR A 70 11.46 14.98 -12.87
C THR A 70 12.22 13.95 -12.04
N ASN A 71 12.62 14.30 -10.79
CA ASN A 71 13.24 13.35 -9.87
C ASN A 71 12.23 12.36 -9.34
N SER A 72 12.69 11.13 -9.09
CA SER A 72 11.82 9.98 -8.74
C SER A 72 11.55 9.84 -7.23
N ALA A 73 11.62 10.92 -6.44
CA ALA A 73 11.41 10.88 -4.99
C ALA A 73 10.05 10.24 -4.61
N GLY A 74 10.07 9.26 -3.73
CA GLY A 74 8.86 8.56 -3.27
C GLY A 74 8.28 7.55 -4.27
N LEU A 75 8.83 7.45 -5.48
CA LEU A 75 8.40 6.45 -6.44
C LEU A 75 9.01 5.08 -6.16
N SER A 76 8.28 4.02 -6.51
CA SER A 76 8.76 2.65 -6.40
C SER A 76 8.16 1.74 -7.47
N ILE A 77 8.81 0.59 -7.69
CA ILE A 77 8.32 -0.50 -8.53
C ILE A 77 8.01 -1.69 -7.63
N VAL A 78 6.80 -2.22 -7.72
CA VAL A 78 6.42 -3.46 -7.02
C VAL A 78 6.38 -4.60 -8.02
N PHE A 79 6.99 -5.73 -7.66
CA PHE A 79 7.04 -6.91 -8.52
C PHE A 79 7.10 -8.19 -7.68
N ARG A 80 6.83 -9.32 -8.33
CA ARG A 80 6.90 -10.65 -7.73
C ARG A 80 7.85 -11.53 -8.50
N THR A 81 8.66 -12.31 -7.78
CA THR A 81 9.53 -13.31 -8.36
C THR A 81 9.88 -14.39 -7.33
N ASN A 82 10.10 -15.62 -7.80
CA ASN A 82 10.68 -16.71 -7.01
C ASN A 82 12.21 -16.76 -7.11
N ALA A 83 12.82 -15.81 -7.85
CA ALA A 83 14.27 -15.74 -8.00
C ALA A 83 14.96 -15.38 -6.69
N THR A 84 16.08 -16.06 -6.39
CA THR A 84 16.96 -15.72 -5.27
C THR A 84 18.01 -14.66 -5.62
N ASP A 85 18.16 -14.35 -6.91
CA ASP A 85 19.07 -13.37 -7.46
C ASP A 85 18.30 -12.37 -8.30
N ILE A 86 18.32 -11.11 -7.89
CA ILE A 86 17.64 -10.00 -8.56
C ILE A 86 18.70 -8.99 -8.95
N ARG A 87 18.64 -8.52 -10.18
CA ARG A 87 19.54 -7.51 -10.73
C ARG A 87 18.74 -6.30 -11.16
N VAL A 88 19.26 -5.12 -10.87
CA VAL A 88 18.67 -3.85 -11.33
C VAL A 88 19.74 -3.09 -12.09
N ARG A 89 19.36 -2.53 -13.25
CA ARG A 89 20.21 -1.64 -14.02
C ARG A 89 19.40 -0.44 -14.51
N TYR A 90 20.04 0.72 -14.52
CA TYR A 90 19.38 1.95 -14.91
C TYR A 90 20.38 3.06 -15.26
N GLN A 91 19.88 4.13 -15.88
CA GLN A 91 20.62 5.37 -16.10
C GLN A 91 19.85 6.55 -15.52
N ILE A 92 20.61 7.54 -15.10
CA ILE A 92 20.09 8.83 -14.61
C ILE A 92 20.63 9.99 -15.43
N ASN A 93 20.02 11.16 -15.25
CA ASN A 93 20.56 12.44 -15.67
C ASN A 93 21.38 13.07 -14.53
N GLY A 94 22.51 13.71 -14.88
CA GLY A 94 23.37 14.46 -13.95
C GLY A 94 24.31 13.60 -13.09
N ASP A 95 24.82 14.19 -12.01
CA ASP A 95 25.83 13.60 -11.14
C ASP A 95 25.24 12.57 -10.19
N PHE A 96 26.07 11.63 -9.69
CA PHE A 96 25.64 10.56 -8.80
C PHE A 96 25.48 11.01 -7.35
N SER A 97 26.26 12.00 -6.90
CA SER A 97 26.28 12.51 -5.52
C SER A 97 26.03 14.00 -5.42
N MET A 98 25.87 14.48 -4.20
CA MET A 98 25.89 15.89 -3.80
C MET A 98 26.84 16.04 -2.60
N PRO A 99 27.35 17.25 -2.29
CA PRO A 99 28.31 17.42 -1.19
C PRO A 99 27.87 16.84 0.17
N HIS A 100 26.57 16.77 0.41
CA HIS A 100 25.96 16.27 1.65
C HIS A 100 25.13 14.99 1.43
N MET A 101 25.18 14.38 0.23
CA MET A 101 24.49 13.12 -0.07
C MET A 101 25.40 12.16 -0.84
N PRO A 102 25.59 10.91 -0.35
CA PRO A 102 26.33 9.89 -1.10
C PRO A 102 25.59 9.46 -2.36
N ASP A 103 26.28 8.77 -3.27
CA ASP A 103 25.70 8.19 -4.48
C ASP A 103 24.45 7.35 -4.18
N THR A 104 24.51 6.52 -3.12
CA THR A 104 23.39 5.67 -2.70
C THR A 104 22.17 6.46 -2.24
N GLY A 105 22.38 7.63 -1.62
CA GLY A 105 21.28 8.49 -1.14
C GLY A 105 20.65 9.31 -2.26
N LYS A 106 21.48 9.91 -3.13
CA LYS A 106 21.01 10.76 -4.23
C LYS A 106 20.45 9.96 -5.38
N SER A 107 21.19 8.94 -5.83
CA SER A 107 21.00 8.28 -7.13
C SER A 107 20.79 6.76 -7.02
N GLY A 108 20.85 6.19 -5.82
CA GLY A 108 20.69 4.76 -5.59
C GLY A 108 19.25 4.29 -5.62
N VAL A 109 19.09 2.98 -5.70
CA VAL A 109 17.82 2.27 -5.52
C VAL A 109 17.87 1.39 -4.28
N ASP A 110 16.70 1.03 -3.71
CA ASP A 110 16.64 0.32 -2.45
C ASP A 110 15.53 -0.73 -2.47
N LEU A 111 15.88 -2.01 -2.25
CA LEU A 111 14.97 -3.14 -2.38
C LEU A 111 14.50 -3.65 -1.02
N TYR A 112 13.21 -3.87 -0.90
CA TYR A 112 12.58 -4.53 0.23
C TYR A 112 11.77 -5.74 -0.23
N ALA A 113 11.86 -6.83 0.52
CA ALA A 113 11.04 -8.03 0.33
C ALA A 113 9.97 -8.12 1.41
N THR A 114 8.77 -8.54 1.06
CA THR A 114 7.67 -8.78 1.99
C THR A 114 7.83 -10.17 2.62
N ASP A 115 8.01 -10.24 3.95
CA ASP A 115 8.11 -11.52 4.67
C ASP A 115 6.75 -12.18 4.90
N GLY A 116 6.77 -13.40 5.47
CA GLY A 116 5.58 -14.18 5.74
C GLY A 116 4.58 -13.57 6.73
N ASN A 117 4.96 -12.47 7.42
CA ASN A 117 4.08 -11.69 8.28
C ASN A 117 3.63 -10.38 7.62
N GLY A 118 3.87 -10.22 6.32
CA GLY A 118 3.59 -8.99 5.58
C GLY A 118 4.52 -7.83 5.90
N ARG A 119 5.63 -8.05 6.61
CA ARG A 119 6.60 -7.00 6.94
C ARG A 119 7.65 -6.90 5.84
N GLN A 120 8.01 -5.67 5.51
CA GLN A 120 9.08 -5.44 4.55
C GLN A 120 10.46 -5.58 5.20
N ARG A 121 11.31 -6.40 4.58
CA ARG A 121 12.69 -6.69 4.97
C ARG A 121 13.64 -6.09 3.94
N TRP A 122 14.61 -5.33 4.42
CA TRP A 122 15.63 -4.75 3.55
C TRP A 122 16.54 -5.81 2.93
N CYS A 123 16.79 -5.69 1.62
CA CYS A 123 17.70 -6.54 0.86
C CYS A 123 18.99 -5.75 0.56
N ALA A 124 20.11 -6.22 1.04
CA ALA A 124 21.42 -5.63 0.74
C ALA A 124 21.88 -5.99 -0.67
N ALA A 125 22.49 -5.04 -1.37
CA ALA A 125 23.03 -5.23 -2.71
C ALA A 125 24.55 -5.01 -2.78
N ARG A 126 25.19 -5.61 -3.79
CA ARG A 126 26.44 -5.10 -4.35
C ARG A 126 26.07 -4.15 -5.48
N TYR A 127 26.68 -2.97 -5.51
CA TYR A 127 26.37 -1.94 -6.50
C TYR A 127 27.61 -1.35 -7.14
N ALA A 128 27.44 -0.79 -8.32
CA ALA A 128 28.46 -0.04 -9.04
C ALA A 128 27.81 1.16 -9.76
N PHE A 129 28.35 2.33 -9.54
CA PHE A 129 27.98 3.57 -10.23
C PHE A 129 28.88 3.76 -11.46
N GLY A 130 28.29 4.21 -12.56
CA GLY A 130 28.91 4.44 -13.86
C GLY A 130 27.83 4.79 -14.87
N ASP A 131 28.14 4.83 -16.18
CA ASP A 131 27.18 5.15 -17.24
C ASP A 131 25.89 4.34 -17.14
N THR A 132 26.00 3.11 -16.71
CA THR A 132 24.88 2.28 -16.27
C THR A 132 25.10 1.89 -14.82
N ILE A 133 24.23 2.35 -13.93
CA ILE A 133 24.24 1.98 -12.52
C ILE A 133 23.69 0.55 -12.39
N ARG A 134 24.32 -0.26 -11.53
CA ARG A 134 23.94 -1.67 -11.32
C ARG A 134 23.83 -1.98 -9.85
N TYR A 135 22.76 -2.68 -9.49
CA TYR A 135 22.53 -3.26 -8.17
C TYR A 135 22.31 -4.77 -8.32
N ASN A 136 23.02 -5.58 -7.55
CA ASN A 136 22.90 -7.03 -7.55
C ASN A 136 22.54 -7.51 -6.14
N TYR A 137 21.34 -8.05 -6.02
CA TYR A 137 20.80 -8.66 -4.80
C TYR A 137 20.92 -10.17 -4.97
N SER A 138 21.59 -10.85 -4.06
CA SER A 138 21.85 -12.28 -4.15
C SER A 138 21.46 -13.00 -2.87
N ASN A 139 21.09 -14.29 -3.01
CA ASN A 139 20.73 -15.17 -1.90
C ASN A 139 19.53 -14.68 -1.07
N ILE A 140 18.47 -14.22 -1.72
CA ILE A 140 17.25 -13.71 -1.07
C ILE A 140 16.26 -14.85 -0.77
N SER A 141 16.71 -15.97 -0.21
CA SER A 141 15.86 -17.14 0.05
C SER A 141 15.06 -17.07 1.36
N TYR A 142 15.53 -16.32 2.33
CA TYR A 142 14.97 -16.30 3.69
C TYR A 142 13.65 -15.50 3.84
N VAL A 143 13.33 -14.63 2.90
CA VAL A 143 12.11 -13.82 2.93
C VAL A 143 10.99 -14.41 2.09
N THR A 144 11.30 -15.42 1.28
CA THR A 144 10.32 -16.04 0.41
C THR A 144 9.43 -16.95 1.24
N ASN A 145 8.17 -16.58 1.37
CA ASN A 145 7.16 -17.39 2.01
C ASN A 145 6.10 -17.79 0.97
N PRO A 146 5.95 -19.08 0.63
CA PRO A 146 4.93 -19.54 -0.30
C PRO A 146 3.51 -19.09 0.07
N GLU A 147 3.27 -18.85 1.36
CA GLU A 147 1.97 -18.40 1.88
C GLU A 147 1.60 -17.00 1.42
N TYR A 148 2.60 -16.10 1.27
CA TYR A 148 2.40 -14.69 0.88
C TYR A 148 2.92 -14.38 -0.53
N GLY A 149 3.61 -15.33 -1.17
CA GLY A 149 4.33 -15.12 -2.42
C GLY A 149 5.63 -14.35 -2.24
N TYR A 150 6.28 -14.02 -3.36
CA TYR A 150 7.60 -13.41 -3.42
C TYR A 150 7.47 -11.97 -3.91
N GLU A 151 6.93 -11.09 -3.06
CA GLU A 151 6.70 -9.69 -3.41
C GLU A 151 7.85 -8.80 -2.97
N TYR A 152 8.26 -7.92 -3.86
CA TYR A 152 9.37 -6.98 -3.66
C TYR A 152 8.93 -5.57 -4.02
N GLN A 153 9.46 -4.57 -3.28
CA GLN A 153 9.31 -3.16 -3.58
C GLN A 153 10.68 -2.52 -3.76
N LEU A 154 10.93 -1.96 -4.94
CA LEU A 154 12.16 -1.23 -5.28
C LEU A 154 11.88 0.27 -5.24
N PHE A 155 12.39 0.96 -4.22
CA PHE A 155 12.35 2.43 -4.14
C PHE A 155 13.35 3.06 -5.09
N LEU A 156 12.94 4.14 -5.75
CA LEU A 156 13.69 4.82 -6.79
C LEU A 156 14.49 6.02 -6.24
N PRO A 157 15.46 6.55 -7.01
CA PRO A 157 16.34 7.64 -6.57
C PRO A 157 15.58 8.91 -6.19
N PRO A 158 15.80 9.50 -4.98
CA PRO A 158 15.04 10.68 -4.57
C PRO A 158 15.51 11.99 -5.22
N TYR A 159 16.74 12.06 -5.73
CA TYR A 159 17.33 13.29 -6.28
C TYR A 159 17.89 13.12 -7.70
N SER A 160 17.41 12.13 -8.44
CA SER A 160 17.82 11.92 -9.82
C SER A 160 16.63 11.64 -10.71
N GLU A 161 16.69 12.14 -11.93
CA GLU A 161 15.80 11.79 -13.02
C GLU A 161 16.26 10.48 -13.66
N LEU A 162 15.38 9.48 -13.67
CA LEU A 162 15.62 8.21 -14.34
C LEU A 162 15.36 8.33 -15.85
N LYS A 163 16.33 7.90 -16.66
CA LYS A 163 16.16 7.76 -18.11
C LYS A 163 15.43 6.47 -18.47
N TRP A 164 15.86 5.38 -17.86
CA TRP A 164 15.29 4.05 -17.99
C TRP A 164 15.73 3.17 -16.82
N LEU A 165 14.98 2.11 -16.57
CA LEU A 165 15.28 1.10 -15.55
C LEU A 165 14.82 -0.27 -16.03
N GLU A 166 15.62 -1.30 -15.72
CA GLU A 166 15.26 -2.69 -15.94
C GLU A 166 15.57 -3.54 -14.69
N ILE A 167 14.70 -4.51 -14.45
CA ILE A 167 14.86 -5.53 -13.42
C ILE A 167 15.11 -6.87 -14.12
N GLY A 168 16.15 -7.57 -13.70
CA GLY A 168 16.59 -8.82 -14.28
C GLY A 168 16.57 -9.96 -13.26
N VAL A 169 16.10 -11.12 -13.68
CA VAL A 169 16.13 -12.37 -12.91
C VAL A 169 16.68 -13.50 -13.78
N PRO A 170 17.19 -14.60 -13.19
CA PRO A 170 17.62 -15.77 -13.95
C PRO A 170 16.50 -16.31 -14.85
N GLU A 171 16.86 -16.78 -16.04
CA GLU A 171 15.93 -17.44 -16.95
C GLU A 171 15.26 -18.65 -16.27
N GLY A 172 13.96 -18.81 -16.51
CA GLY A 172 13.15 -19.84 -15.86
C GLY A 172 12.56 -19.45 -14.50
N SER A 173 12.92 -18.24 -13.97
CA SER A 173 12.25 -17.71 -12.78
C SER A 173 10.89 -17.13 -13.13
N ASP A 174 9.91 -17.30 -12.23
CA ASP A 174 8.65 -16.57 -12.31
C ASP A 174 8.91 -15.07 -12.07
N PHE A 175 8.21 -14.23 -12.82
CA PHE A 175 8.29 -12.80 -12.64
C PHE A 175 7.02 -12.10 -13.13
N SER A 176 6.52 -11.14 -12.35
CA SER A 176 5.47 -10.21 -12.80
C SER A 176 5.62 -8.88 -12.09
N PHE A 177 5.40 -7.78 -12.81
CA PHE A 177 5.15 -6.49 -12.18
C PHE A 177 3.76 -6.48 -11.56
N GLU A 178 3.60 -5.76 -10.44
CA GLU A 178 2.30 -5.56 -9.81
C GLU A 178 1.72 -4.20 -10.23
N PRO A 179 0.43 -4.16 -10.59
CA PRO A 179 -0.23 -2.91 -10.95
C PRO A 179 -0.34 -1.97 -9.74
N VAL A 180 -0.41 -0.66 -10.01
CA VAL A 180 -0.60 0.36 -8.98
C VAL A 180 -1.93 0.14 -8.24
N SER A 181 -1.89 0.15 -6.91
CA SER A 181 -3.09 0.11 -6.06
C SER A 181 -3.93 1.37 -6.24
N LYS A 182 -5.25 1.20 -6.21
CA LYS A 182 -6.22 2.31 -6.25
C LYS A 182 -6.64 2.76 -4.84
N GLU A 183 -5.96 2.32 -3.81
CA GLU A 183 -6.15 2.83 -2.45
C GLU A 183 -5.85 4.33 -2.42
N LYS A 184 -6.64 5.11 -1.64
CA LYS A 184 -6.38 6.54 -1.44
C LYS A 184 -5.00 6.74 -0.79
N PRO A 185 -4.14 7.58 -1.39
CA PRO A 185 -2.79 7.80 -0.87
C PRO A 185 -2.75 8.82 0.28
N ILE A 186 -1.69 8.74 1.08
CA ILE A 186 -1.20 9.86 1.88
C ILE A 186 -0.39 10.76 0.96
N VAL A 187 -0.74 12.03 0.86
CA VAL A 187 -0.10 13.00 -0.02
C VAL A 187 0.77 13.95 0.80
N ILE A 188 2.04 14.01 0.49
CA ILE A 188 3.02 14.88 1.15
C ILE A 188 3.37 16.02 0.20
N TYR A 189 3.06 17.26 0.57
CA TYR A 189 3.60 18.46 -0.05
C TYR A 189 4.63 19.09 0.88
N GLY A 190 5.89 19.17 0.43
CA GLY A 190 6.97 19.56 1.33
C GLY A 190 8.23 20.08 0.63
N THR A 191 9.32 20.05 1.37
CA THR A 191 10.61 20.63 1.03
C THR A 191 11.66 19.59 0.62
N SER A 192 12.96 19.93 0.68
CA SER A 192 14.08 19.00 0.54
C SER A 192 14.01 17.85 1.55
N ILE A 193 13.54 18.11 2.76
CA ILE A 193 13.42 17.10 3.82
C ILE A 193 12.39 16.04 3.40
N ALA A 194 11.26 16.46 2.85
CA ALA A 194 10.25 15.55 2.31
C ALA A 194 10.75 14.83 1.04
N GLN A 195 11.48 15.52 0.15
CA GLN A 195 12.09 14.90 -1.04
C GLN A 195 13.09 13.80 -0.66
N GLY A 196 13.76 13.92 0.49
CA GLY A 196 14.65 12.91 1.04
C GLY A 196 16.11 13.31 1.14
N ALA A 197 16.38 14.64 1.25
CA ALA A 197 17.74 15.14 1.41
C ALA A 197 18.42 14.49 2.61
N CYS A 198 19.65 14.03 2.39
CA CYS A 198 20.56 13.42 3.37
C CYS A 198 20.14 12.03 3.91
N ALA A 199 19.07 11.41 3.41
CA ALA A 199 18.86 10.00 3.60
C ALA A 199 19.98 9.20 2.92
N SER A 200 20.55 8.20 3.60
CA SER A 200 21.65 7.39 3.06
C SER A 200 21.27 6.54 1.84
N ARG A 201 19.99 6.25 1.68
CA ARG A 201 19.38 5.43 0.61
C ARG A 201 17.87 5.70 0.53
N PRO A 202 17.20 5.43 -0.61
CA PRO A 202 15.79 5.78 -0.81
C PRO A 202 14.84 5.25 0.26
N GLY A 203 15.01 4.03 0.72
CA GLY A 203 14.14 3.45 1.75
C GLY A 203 14.22 4.14 3.12
N MET A 204 15.21 5.00 3.35
CA MET A 204 15.36 5.78 4.60
C MET A 204 14.72 7.16 4.52
N VAL A 205 14.22 7.60 3.37
CA VAL A 205 13.39 8.82 3.27
C VAL A 205 12.14 8.65 4.14
N TRP A 206 11.82 9.61 5.00
CA TRP A 206 10.75 9.47 5.99
C TRP A 206 9.38 9.13 5.38
N GLY A 207 9.05 9.67 4.20
CA GLY A 207 7.83 9.30 3.48
C GLY A 207 7.82 7.82 3.05
N ASN A 208 8.98 7.27 2.66
CA ASN A 208 9.13 5.86 2.32
C ASN A 208 9.11 4.96 3.58
N ILE A 209 9.60 5.47 4.72
CA ILE A 209 9.44 4.77 6.01
C ILE A 209 7.97 4.68 6.39
N ILE A 210 7.19 5.76 6.22
CA ILE A 210 5.73 5.75 6.43
C ILE A 210 5.08 4.72 5.51
N ASN A 211 5.36 4.75 4.19
CA ASN A 211 4.84 3.77 3.24
C ASN A 211 5.12 2.33 3.70
N ARG A 212 6.37 2.02 4.09
CA ARG A 212 6.77 0.69 4.55
C ARG A 212 6.14 0.25 5.88
N LYS A 213 6.01 1.19 6.82
CA LYS A 213 5.49 0.88 8.17
C LYS A 213 3.96 0.87 8.20
N MET A 214 3.31 1.76 7.47
CA MET A 214 1.85 1.88 7.47
C MET A 214 1.18 1.15 6.30
N GLN A 215 1.97 0.77 5.28
CA GLN A 215 1.49 0.05 4.10
C GLN A 215 0.40 0.81 3.30
N HIS A 216 0.31 2.13 3.49
CA HIS A 216 -0.50 2.99 2.65
C HIS A 216 0.31 3.50 1.46
N PRO A 217 -0.30 3.70 0.28
CA PRO A 217 0.31 4.44 -0.80
C PRO A 217 0.71 5.85 -0.33
N VAL A 218 1.93 6.27 -0.64
CA VAL A 218 2.43 7.61 -0.33
C VAL A 218 2.82 8.30 -1.62
N ILE A 219 2.31 9.51 -1.83
CA ILE A 219 2.71 10.40 -2.92
C ILE A 219 3.61 11.48 -2.34
N ASN A 220 4.86 11.51 -2.80
CA ASN A 220 5.85 12.46 -2.34
C ASN A 220 5.98 13.64 -3.33
N LEU A 221 5.44 14.79 -2.95
CA LEU A 221 5.57 16.07 -3.62
C LEU A 221 6.47 17.03 -2.81
N GLY A 222 7.61 16.50 -2.35
CA GLY A 222 8.71 17.28 -1.77
C GLY A 222 9.55 17.92 -2.87
N PHE A 223 9.85 19.22 -2.74
CA PHE A 223 10.62 20.00 -3.71
C PHE A 223 11.71 20.82 -3.00
N SER A 224 12.96 20.39 -3.16
CA SER A 224 14.13 20.97 -2.50
C SER A 224 14.25 22.49 -2.72
N GLY A 225 14.20 23.27 -1.63
CA GLY A 225 14.23 24.75 -1.68
C GLY A 225 12.98 25.40 -2.32
N ASN A 226 12.02 24.59 -2.81
CA ASN A 226 10.91 25.04 -3.66
C ASN A 226 9.52 24.62 -3.19
N GLY A 227 9.40 23.99 -2.03
CA GLY A 227 8.10 23.78 -1.37
C GLY A 227 7.65 25.03 -0.64
N ARG A 228 6.98 25.98 -1.34
CA ARG A 228 6.74 27.35 -0.85
C ARG A 228 5.26 27.73 -0.71
N LEU A 229 4.38 26.76 -0.50
CA LEU A 229 2.92 26.98 -0.37
C LEU A 229 2.32 27.72 -1.57
N GLU A 230 2.74 27.38 -2.78
CA GLU A 230 2.31 28.09 -3.99
C GLU A 230 0.92 27.63 -4.43
N SER A 231 0.10 28.60 -4.89
CA SER A 231 -1.28 28.39 -5.32
C SER A 231 -1.41 27.32 -6.38
N GLU A 232 -0.47 27.29 -7.34
CA GLU A 232 -0.43 26.36 -8.48
C GLU A 232 -0.27 24.89 -8.01
N LEU A 233 0.50 24.68 -6.94
CA LEU A 233 0.62 23.35 -6.33
C LEU A 233 -0.66 22.94 -5.62
N PHE A 234 -1.34 23.87 -4.92
CA PHE A 234 -2.63 23.60 -4.32
C PHE A 234 -3.69 23.27 -5.38
N ASP A 235 -3.66 23.93 -6.56
CA ASP A 235 -4.55 23.56 -7.68
C ASP A 235 -4.34 22.09 -8.09
N LEU A 236 -3.09 21.66 -8.28
CA LEU A 236 -2.75 20.28 -8.60
C LEU A 236 -3.15 19.31 -7.46
N LEU A 237 -2.94 19.69 -6.20
CA LEU A 237 -3.34 18.85 -5.07
C LEU A 237 -4.85 18.62 -4.99
N THR A 238 -5.68 19.57 -5.45
CA THR A 238 -7.15 19.39 -5.46
C THR A 238 -7.63 18.29 -6.41
N GLU A 239 -6.78 17.82 -7.31
CA GLU A 239 -7.09 16.75 -8.26
C GLU A 239 -6.88 15.36 -7.66
N ILE A 240 -6.27 15.27 -6.46
CA ILE A 240 -5.89 14.00 -5.84
C ILE A 240 -6.93 13.59 -4.80
N ASP A 241 -7.53 12.42 -4.99
CA ASP A 241 -8.41 11.81 -3.99
C ASP A 241 -7.58 11.18 -2.86
N ALA A 242 -7.13 12.02 -1.93
CA ALA A 242 -6.22 11.66 -0.86
C ALA A 242 -6.92 11.03 0.36
N LYS A 243 -6.22 10.13 1.05
CA LYS A 243 -6.55 9.67 2.41
C LYS A 243 -6.22 10.75 3.45
N LEU A 244 -5.11 11.46 3.25
CA LEU A 244 -4.59 12.52 4.12
C LEU A 244 -3.66 13.43 3.32
N PHE A 245 -3.75 14.75 3.52
CA PHE A 245 -2.74 15.71 3.05
C PHE A 245 -1.81 16.11 4.19
N ILE A 246 -0.50 16.02 3.97
CA ILE A 246 0.55 16.51 4.88
C ILE A 246 1.20 17.72 4.21
N ILE A 247 1.11 18.89 4.84
CA ILE A 247 1.65 20.18 4.35
C ILE A 247 2.87 20.54 5.21
N ASP A 248 4.06 20.18 4.72
CA ASP A 248 5.35 20.29 5.41
C ASP A 248 6.30 21.22 4.66
N ASN A 249 5.95 22.52 4.61
CA ASN A 249 6.65 23.50 3.79
C ASN A 249 7.49 24.51 4.58
N MET A 250 7.40 24.50 5.91
CA MET A 250 7.97 25.57 6.74
C MET A 250 9.48 25.76 6.57
N PRO A 251 10.32 24.73 6.36
CA PRO A 251 11.75 24.93 6.11
C PRO A 251 12.08 25.77 4.87
N ASN A 252 11.17 25.89 3.90
CA ASN A 252 11.35 26.77 2.73
C ASN A 252 10.61 28.11 2.84
N MET A 253 9.98 28.39 4.00
CA MET A 253 9.18 29.59 4.24
C MET A 253 9.82 30.54 5.28
N THR A 254 11.11 30.42 5.51
CA THR A 254 11.88 31.26 6.43
C THR A 254 12.30 32.59 5.80
N ASN A 255 12.80 33.51 6.61
CA ASN A 255 13.34 34.82 6.22
C ASN A 255 12.30 35.69 5.50
N ASP A 256 12.58 36.12 4.28
CA ASP A 256 11.73 36.98 3.44
C ASP A 256 10.36 36.38 3.12
N ARG A 257 10.22 35.08 3.19
CA ARG A 257 8.96 34.37 2.92
C ARG A 257 8.06 34.19 4.13
N THR A 258 8.56 34.44 5.33
CA THR A 258 7.77 34.26 6.55
C THR A 258 6.44 35.08 6.52
N SER A 259 6.48 36.29 5.96
CA SER A 259 5.28 37.15 5.80
C SER A 259 4.20 36.58 4.87
N LEU A 260 4.55 35.62 4.01
CA LEU A 260 3.65 34.96 3.04
C LEU A 260 2.93 33.74 3.61
N ILE A 261 3.36 33.22 4.78
CA ILE A 261 2.88 31.95 5.32
C ILE A 261 1.38 32.00 5.60
N TYR A 262 0.95 33.01 6.34
CA TYR A 262 -0.46 33.12 6.76
C TYR A 262 -1.38 33.11 5.54
N GLU A 263 -1.11 34.00 4.57
CA GLU A 263 -1.93 34.15 3.36
C GLU A 263 -1.94 32.86 2.54
N ARG A 264 -0.74 32.31 2.22
CA ARG A 264 -0.62 31.13 1.35
C ARG A 264 -1.18 29.86 1.99
N ALA A 265 -0.93 29.66 3.30
CA ALA A 265 -1.47 28.51 4.01
C ALA A 265 -3.00 28.56 4.09
N THR A 266 -3.58 29.73 4.48
CA THR A 266 -5.04 29.83 4.57
C THR A 266 -5.71 29.73 3.21
N ALA A 267 -5.18 30.37 2.16
CA ALA A 267 -5.71 30.25 0.80
C ALA A 267 -5.62 28.81 0.27
N GLY A 268 -4.46 28.17 0.43
CA GLY A 268 -4.25 26.79 -0.04
C GLY A 268 -5.16 25.78 0.67
N ILE A 269 -5.35 25.91 1.99
CA ILE A 269 -6.23 25.02 2.75
C ILE A 269 -7.70 25.23 2.35
N ARG A 270 -8.15 26.47 2.17
CA ARG A 270 -9.51 26.75 1.67
C ARG A 270 -9.72 26.10 0.30
N LYS A 271 -8.77 26.26 -0.61
CA LYS A 271 -8.79 25.65 -1.94
C LYS A 271 -8.88 24.12 -1.89
N LEU A 272 -8.08 23.45 -1.06
CA LEU A 272 -8.18 21.99 -0.85
C LEU A 272 -9.56 21.62 -0.31
N ARG A 273 -10.09 22.38 0.65
CA ARG A 273 -11.36 22.07 1.30
C ARG A 273 -12.57 22.24 0.38
N GLU A 274 -12.47 23.05 -0.69
CA GLU A 274 -13.52 23.17 -1.72
C GLU A 274 -13.73 21.86 -2.50
N LYS A 275 -12.72 20.99 -2.56
CA LYS A 275 -12.71 19.77 -3.37
C LYS A 275 -12.60 18.49 -2.55
N SER A 276 -12.17 18.54 -1.29
CA SER A 276 -11.86 17.37 -0.48
C SER A 276 -12.16 17.56 0.99
N ASP A 277 -12.81 16.56 1.59
CA ASP A 277 -13.01 16.44 3.04
C ASP A 277 -11.88 15.68 3.74
N ALA A 278 -10.88 15.22 2.99
CA ALA A 278 -9.74 14.51 3.55
C ALA A 278 -9.06 15.29 4.67
N PRO A 279 -8.58 14.66 5.73
CA PRO A 279 -7.78 15.31 6.75
C PRO A 279 -6.61 16.08 6.17
N ILE A 280 -6.29 17.23 6.76
CA ILE A 280 -5.12 18.05 6.41
C ILE A 280 -4.27 18.22 7.66
N LEU A 281 -2.99 17.84 7.60
CA LEU A 281 -2.01 18.01 8.65
C LEU A 281 -1.04 19.13 8.29
N LEU A 282 -1.05 20.21 9.07
CA LEU A 282 -0.05 21.29 8.98
C LEU A 282 1.12 20.97 9.90
N VAL A 283 2.34 21.18 9.42
CA VAL A 283 3.56 20.79 10.13
C VAL A 283 4.45 22.01 10.36
N GLU A 284 4.92 22.19 11.59
CA GLU A 284 5.87 23.22 11.95
C GLU A 284 7.27 22.97 11.38
N HIS A 285 8.07 24.00 11.31
CA HIS A 285 9.51 23.88 11.12
C HIS A 285 10.11 23.17 12.34
N ASN A 286 10.89 22.14 12.11
CA ASN A 286 11.51 21.31 13.14
C ASN A 286 12.66 21.97 13.93
N GLY A 287 13.05 23.22 13.59
CA GLY A 287 14.24 23.89 14.09
C GLY A 287 15.47 23.63 13.23
N TYR A 288 16.60 24.18 13.65
CA TYR A 288 17.91 23.99 13.04
C TYR A 288 18.86 23.30 14.00
N GLY A 289 19.82 22.52 13.49
CA GLY A 289 20.82 21.82 14.31
C GLY A 289 21.72 22.77 15.13
N ASN A 290 21.86 24.00 14.67
CA ASN A 290 22.65 25.04 15.32
C ASN A 290 21.81 26.10 16.06
N GLU A 291 20.55 25.85 16.33
CA GLU A 291 19.64 26.84 16.97
C GLU A 291 20.14 27.30 18.36
N LEU A 292 20.82 26.44 19.10
CA LEU A 292 21.38 26.77 20.41
C LEU A 292 22.62 27.66 20.34
N SER A 293 23.27 27.78 19.18
CA SER A 293 24.45 28.59 18.95
C SER A 293 24.23 29.77 17.99
N SER A 294 23.02 29.90 17.43
CA SER A 294 22.65 30.94 16.46
C SER A 294 21.27 31.51 16.76
N LEU A 295 21.24 32.70 17.34
CA LEU A 295 19.99 33.46 17.56
C LEU A 295 19.22 33.75 16.26
N GLU A 296 19.92 33.90 15.15
CA GLU A 296 19.31 34.10 13.83
C GLU A 296 18.54 32.84 13.41
N ALA A 297 19.17 31.67 13.51
CA ALA A 297 18.55 30.38 13.21
C ALA A 297 17.31 30.15 14.09
N GLU A 298 17.46 30.36 15.41
CA GLU A 298 16.35 30.23 16.36
C GLU A 298 15.19 31.19 16.04
N ASN A 299 15.46 32.47 15.84
CA ASN A 299 14.43 33.45 15.53
C ASN A 299 13.74 33.20 14.18
N SER A 300 14.48 32.69 13.20
CA SER A 300 13.94 32.41 11.85
C SER A 300 12.82 31.37 11.91
N TYR A 301 13.06 30.19 12.46
CA TYR A 301 12.03 29.14 12.49
C TYR A 301 10.90 29.45 13.48
N ARG A 302 11.19 30.14 14.61
CA ARG A 302 10.16 30.55 15.56
C ARG A 302 9.12 31.46 14.92
N LYS A 303 9.56 32.47 14.16
CA LYS A 303 8.67 33.36 13.40
C LYS A 303 7.81 32.59 12.40
N THR A 304 8.43 31.65 11.69
CA THR A 304 7.76 30.77 10.73
C THR A 304 6.63 29.97 11.39
N ASN A 305 6.92 29.35 12.55
CA ASN A 305 5.93 28.55 13.28
C ASN A 305 4.81 29.43 13.88
N ILE A 306 5.10 30.68 14.31
CA ILE A 306 4.09 31.60 14.79
C ILE A 306 3.06 31.91 13.69
N GLU A 307 3.51 32.21 12.47
CA GLU A 307 2.61 32.54 11.35
C GLU A 307 1.76 31.31 10.94
N LEU A 308 2.34 30.11 10.88
CA LEU A 308 1.59 28.90 10.57
C LEU A 308 0.56 28.60 11.67
N ARG A 309 0.94 28.74 12.94
CA ARG A 309 0.04 28.51 14.09
C ARG A 309 -1.13 29.49 14.10
N LYS A 310 -0.89 30.75 13.69
CA LYS A 310 -1.94 31.75 13.50
C LYS A 310 -2.91 31.29 12.40
N ALA A 311 -2.41 30.92 11.23
CA ALA A 311 -3.24 30.41 10.14
C ALA A 311 -4.11 29.23 10.57
N TYR A 312 -3.51 28.26 11.29
CA TYR A 312 -4.25 27.11 11.84
C TYR A 312 -5.37 27.52 12.79
N LYS A 313 -5.08 28.41 13.76
CA LYS A 313 -6.07 28.87 14.77
C LYS A 313 -7.25 29.59 14.11
N ASP A 314 -6.97 30.46 13.16
CA ASP A 314 -8.00 31.23 12.47
C ASP A 314 -8.90 30.34 11.62
N LEU A 315 -8.33 29.41 10.86
CA LEU A 315 -9.10 28.40 10.11
C LEU A 315 -9.96 27.52 11.04
N LYS A 316 -9.43 27.11 12.21
CA LYS A 316 -10.22 26.36 13.20
C LYS A 316 -11.38 27.20 13.76
N ALA A 317 -11.16 28.51 14.01
CA ALA A 317 -12.19 29.44 14.46
C ALA A 317 -13.27 29.69 13.38
N GLU A 318 -12.91 29.65 12.10
CA GLU A 318 -13.83 29.65 10.95
C GLU A 318 -14.66 28.37 10.81
N GLY A 319 -14.36 27.34 11.61
CA GLY A 319 -15.10 26.06 11.60
C GLY A 319 -14.54 24.97 10.69
N PHE A 320 -13.32 25.13 10.18
CA PHE A 320 -12.67 24.08 9.37
C PHE A 320 -12.53 22.79 10.17
N LYS A 321 -13.21 21.73 9.71
CA LYS A 321 -13.12 20.37 10.27
C LYS A 321 -11.95 19.61 9.64
N ASN A 322 -11.55 18.51 10.26
CA ASN A 322 -10.48 17.63 9.77
C ASN A 322 -9.18 18.38 9.46
N LEU A 323 -8.87 19.43 10.21
CA LEU A 323 -7.62 20.18 10.15
C LEU A 323 -6.83 19.92 11.43
N TYR A 324 -5.60 19.44 11.27
CA TYR A 324 -4.71 18.98 12.33
C TYR A 324 -3.38 19.72 12.29
N TYR A 325 -2.62 19.62 13.36
CA TYR A 325 -1.36 20.34 13.52
C TYR A 325 -0.32 19.47 14.20
N LEU A 326 0.92 19.52 13.71
CA LEU A 326 2.07 18.83 14.28
C LEU A 326 3.11 19.88 14.66
N THR A 327 3.43 19.97 15.95
CA THR A 327 4.37 20.95 16.48
C THR A 327 5.81 20.46 16.39
N LYS A 328 6.76 21.40 16.47
CA LYS A 328 8.20 21.11 16.58
C LYS A 328 8.49 20.16 17.76
N GLU A 329 7.83 20.40 18.88
CA GLU A 329 8.01 19.60 20.10
C GLU A 329 7.51 18.16 19.92
N GLU A 330 6.40 17.95 19.22
CA GLU A 330 5.88 16.61 18.90
C GLU A 330 6.79 15.86 17.90
N ILE A 331 7.47 16.58 17.00
CA ILE A 331 8.47 15.97 16.10
C ILE A 331 9.66 15.45 16.91
N GLY A 332 10.08 16.18 17.97
CA GLY A 332 11.12 15.74 18.89
C GLY A 332 12.51 15.70 18.27
N PHE A 333 12.78 16.58 17.31
CA PHE A 333 14.06 16.61 16.60
C PHE A 333 15.19 17.15 17.47
N HIS A 334 16.41 16.63 17.31
CA HIS A 334 17.59 17.08 18.05
C HIS A 334 18.83 17.18 17.14
N GLN A 335 19.85 17.92 17.59
CA GLN A 335 21.02 18.27 16.78
C GLN A 335 21.77 17.05 16.19
N ASP A 336 21.89 15.94 16.92
CA ASP A 336 22.59 14.73 16.46
C ASP A 336 21.86 13.97 15.35
N ALA A 337 20.62 14.37 15.07
CA ALA A 337 19.80 13.79 14.00
C ALA A 337 19.98 14.51 12.65
N MET A 338 20.89 15.48 12.55
CA MET A 338 21.14 16.27 11.35
C MET A 338 22.50 15.99 10.72
N VAL A 339 22.63 16.26 9.41
CA VAL A 339 23.89 16.13 8.67
C VAL A 339 24.66 17.45 8.63
N GLU A 340 23.97 18.58 8.37
CA GLU A 340 24.60 19.91 8.17
C GLU A 340 23.77 21.05 8.76
N GLY A 341 23.01 20.78 9.81
CA GLY A 341 22.22 21.77 10.53
C GLY A 341 20.80 22.04 9.99
N VAL A 342 20.46 21.59 8.77
CA VAL A 342 19.14 21.71 8.15
C VAL A 342 18.50 20.36 7.85
N HIS A 343 19.26 19.47 7.23
CA HIS A 343 18.74 18.21 6.70
C HIS A 343 19.00 17.03 7.65
N PRO A 344 17.98 16.17 7.82
CA PRO A 344 18.07 15.02 8.72
C PRO A 344 18.98 13.91 8.17
N SER A 345 19.76 13.31 9.06
CA SER A 345 20.41 12.01 8.83
C SER A 345 19.37 10.88 8.83
N ASP A 346 19.79 9.62 8.65
CA ASP A 346 18.88 8.46 8.78
C ASP A 346 18.20 8.41 10.15
N LEU A 347 18.90 8.81 11.23
CA LEU A 347 18.29 8.96 12.55
C LEU A 347 17.18 10.02 12.53
N GLY A 348 17.45 11.17 11.92
CA GLY A 348 16.45 12.23 11.79
C GLY A 348 15.28 11.83 10.92
N MET A 349 15.49 11.13 9.81
CA MET A 349 14.43 10.56 8.96
C MET A 349 13.54 9.60 9.75
N GLN A 350 14.13 8.78 10.63
CA GLN A 350 13.36 7.87 11.49
C GLN A 350 12.54 8.64 12.54
N ILE A 351 13.12 9.68 13.18
CA ILE A 351 12.41 10.55 14.14
C ILE A 351 11.20 11.21 13.45
N TYR A 352 11.40 11.80 12.27
CA TYR A 352 10.30 12.35 11.48
C TYR A 352 9.21 11.31 11.21
N ALA A 353 9.61 10.16 10.67
CA ALA A 353 8.66 9.11 10.33
C ALA A 353 7.85 8.64 11.55
N ASP A 354 8.47 8.49 12.71
CA ASP A 354 7.78 8.03 13.93
C ASP A 354 6.80 9.09 14.47
N ALA A 355 7.17 10.39 14.44
CA ALA A 355 6.27 11.48 14.80
C ALA A 355 5.06 11.56 13.86
N TYR A 356 5.30 11.49 12.54
CA TYR A 356 4.21 11.48 11.55
C TYR A 356 3.31 10.26 11.69
N ILE A 357 3.88 9.06 11.85
CA ILE A 357 3.10 7.84 12.04
C ILE A 357 2.21 7.94 13.27
N SER A 358 2.72 8.47 14.39
CA SER A 358 1.94 8.70 15.59
C SER A 358 0.75 9.63 15.32
N LYS A 359 1.00 10.75 14.61
CA LYS A 359 -0.05 11.72 14.27
C LYS A 359 -1.04 11.19 13.23
N ILE A 360 -0.58 10.42 12.24
CA ILE A 360 -1.44 9.79 11.23
C ILE A 360 -2.38 8.78 11.89
N LYS A 361 -1.88 7.97 12.82
CA LYS A 361 -2.69 7.04 13.62
C LYS A 361 -3.83 7.76 14.36
N GLU A 362 -3.50 8.88 15.03
CA GLU A 362 -4.48 9.72 15.71
C GLU A 362 -5.56 10.24 14.74
N ILE A 363 -5.12 10.79 13.59
CA ILE A 363 -6.00 11.40 12.59
C ILE A 363 -6.92 10.38 11.93
N LEU A 364 -6.36 9.28 11.48
CA LEU A 364 -7.09 8.23 10.74
C LEU A 364 -7.81 7.24 11.67
N LYS A 365 -7.55 7.33 12.99
CA LYS A 365 -8.04 6.39 14.01
C LYS A 365 -7.65 4.95 13.67
N GLU A 366 -6.46 4.79 13.11
CA GLU A 366 -5.88 3.50 12.78
C GLU A 366 -4.86 3.13 13.84
N ASP A 367 -5.01 1.97 14.44
CA ASP A 367 -3.98 1.41 15.32
C ASP A 367 -3.00 0.59 14.47
N CYS A 368 -2.04 1.28 13.90
CA CYS A 368 -1.07 0.72 12.98
C CYS A 368 0.22 0.25 13.63
N ASP A 369 0.17 -0.49 14.70
CA ASP A 369 1.22 -1.49 14.90
C ASP A 369 0.87 -2.64 13.97
N LYS A 370 1.61 -2.76 12.88
CA LYS A 370 1.40 -3.64 11.75
C LYS A 370 0.71 -4.94 12.10
N ARG A 371 -0.58 -4.86 12.14
CA ARG A 371 -1.46 -6.00 12.15
C ARG A 371 -1.46 -6.49 10.71
N THR A 372 -1.09 -7.73 10.51
CA THR A 372 -1.03 -8.33 9.16
C THR A 372 -2.32 -8.13 8.39
N VAL A 373 -3.45 -8.02 9.06
CA VAL A 373 -4.77 -7.78 8.47
C VAL A 373 -4.90 -6.50 7.62
N PHE A 374 -4.03 -5.49 7.84
CA PHE A 374 -4.04 -4.24 7.09
C PHE A 374 -3.02 -4.19 5.97
N VAL A 375 -2.25 -5.25 5.78
CA VAL A 375 -1.20 -5.33 4.76
C VAL A 375 -1.73 -6.09 3.55
N PRO A 376 -2.24 -5.41 2.50
CA PRO A 376 -2.73 -6.10 1.32
C PRO A 376 -1.62 -6.97 0.73
N CYS A 377 -1.86 -8.26 0.60
CA CYS A 377 -0.88 -9.18 0.06
C CYS A 377 -1.54 -10.29 -0.76
N THR A 378 -0.79 -10.81 -1.71
CA THR A 378 -1.19 -11.99 -2.50
C THR A 378 -0.93 -13.26 -1.71
N GLN A 379 -1.43 -14.38 -2.20
CA GLN A 379 -1.05 -15.68 -1.68
C GLN A 379 -0.62 -16.61 -2.82
N ASN A 380 0.22 -17.59 -2.49
CA ASN A 380 0.63 -18.66 -3.39
C ASN A 380 0.45 -19.99 -2.66
N ARG A 381 -0.72 -20.60 -2.78
CA ARG A 381 -1.06 -21.85 -2.10
C ARG A 381 -1.66 -22.86 -3.07
N ASP A 382 -1.19 -24.08 -2.99
CA ASP A 382 -1.91 -25.23 -3.51
C ASP A 382 -3.24 -25.42 -2.73
N PRO A 383 -4.33 -25.85 -3.36
CA PRO A 383 -4.36 -26.65 -4.57
C PRO A 383 -4.83 -25.92 -5.84
N TYR A 384 -4.80 -24.61 -5.92
CA TYR A 384 -5.24 -23.87 -7.12
C TYR A 384 -4.39 -22.62 -7.35
N ASN A 385 -4.35 -22.15 -8.59
CA ASN A 385 -3.66 -20.92 -8.94
C ASN A 385 -4.53 -19.70 -8.57
N TRP A 386 -4.16 -19.03 -7.46
CA TRP A 386 -4.87 -17.90 -6.91
C TRP A 386 -4.92 -16.70 -7.88
N LYS A 387 -3.76 -16.37 -8.50
CA LYS A 387 -3.67 -15.26 -9.47
C LYS A 387 -4.52 -15.52 -10.71
N GLN A 388 -4.49 -16.74 -11.25
CA GLN A 388 -5.33 -17.13 -12.38
C GLN A 388 -6.83 -17.02 -12.05
N ARG A 389 -7.24 -17.34 -10.80
CA ARG A 389 -8.63 -17.14 -10.39
C ARG A 389 -8.99 -15.65 -10.34
N HIS A 390 -8.11 -14.79 -9.84
CA HIS A 390 -8.27 -13.35 -9.85
C HIS A 390 -8.44 -12.82 -11.29
N GLU A 391 -7.57 -13.21 -12.22
CA GLU A 391 -7.67 -12.86 -13.65
C GLU A 391 -9.00 -13.31 -14.28
N LYS A 392 -9.49 -14.52 -13.93
CA LYS A 392 -10.81 -14.99 -14.36
C LYS A 392 -11.94 -14.13 -13.83
N VAL A 393 -11.87 -13.69 -12.57
CA VAL A 393 -12.86 -12.76 -11.99
C VAL A 393 -12.90 -11.46 -12.81
N LEU A 394 -11.74 -10.85 -13.06
CA LEU A 394 -11.65 -9.60 -13.84
C LEU A 394 -12.23 -9.77 -15.24
N LYS A 395 -11.91 -10.88 -15.91
CA LYS A 395 -12.47 -11.18 -17.23
C LYS A 395 -13.99 -11.31 -17.20
N LEU A 396 -14.52 -12.10 -16.28
CA LEU A 396 -15.96 -12.32 -16.15
C LEU A 396 -16.72 -11.05 -15.77
N ASN A 397 -16.13 -10.17 -14.96
CA ASN A 397 -16.73 -8.88 -14.60
C ASN A 397 -16.83 -7.94 -15.81
N LYS A 398 -15.81 -7.96 -16.69
CA LYS A 398 -15.82 -7.20 -17.95
C LYS A 398 -16.84 -7.76 -18.95
N GLU A 399 -17.00 -9.08 -19.03
CA GLU A 399 -17.97 -9.73 -19.92
C GLU A 399 -19.41 -9.49 -19.46
N LYS A 400 -19.66 -9.57 -18.16
CA LYS A 400 -20.98 -9.36 -17.56
C LYS A 400 -20.87 -8.80 -16.15
N ALA A 401 -21.26 -7.55 -15.97
CA ALA A 401 -21.25 -6.88 -14.68
C ALA A 401 -22.12 -7.62 -13.65
N PRO A 402 -21.59 -7.94 -12.45
CA PRO A 402 -22.35 -8.59 -11.40
C PRO A 402 -23.25 -7.60 -10.65
N GLN A 403 -24.46 -8.06 -10.29
CA GLN A 403 -25.39 -7.34 -9.42
C GLN A 403 -25.08 -7.65 -7.94
N ILE A 404 -24.62 -8.86 -7.66
CA ILE A 404 -24.33 -9.31 -6.29
C ILE A 404 -22.91 -9.87 -6.23
N LEU A 405 -22.19 -9.51 -5.18
CA LEU A 405 -20.84 -10.01 -4.91
C LEU A 405 -20.82 -10.83 -3.62
N MET A 406 -20.20 -12.00 -3.68
CA MET A 406 -19.94 -12.86 -2.52
C MET A 406 -18.44 -12.90 -2.26
N ILE A 407 -17.93 -11.97 -1.46
CA ILE A 407 -16.50 -11.88 -1.10
C ILE A 407 -16.24 -12.79 0.09
N GLY A 408 -15.28 -13.73 -0.05
CA GLY A 408 -15.02 -14.68 1.02
C GLY A 408 -13.77 -15.54 0.82
N ASN A 409 -13.65 -16.54 1.66
CA ASN A 409 -12.58 -17.54 1.67
C ASN A 409 -13.02 -18.87 0.99
N SER A 410 -12.47 -20.01 1.44
CA SER A 410 -12.82 -21.34 0.94
C SER A 410 -14.32 -21.66 1.08
N ILE A 411 -14.97 -21.17 2.12
CA ILE A 411 -16.40 -21.42 2.35
C ILE A 411 -17.23 -20.81 1.19
N THR A 412 -16.94 -19.59 0.79
CA THR A 412 -17.57 -18.97 -0.38
C THR A 412 -17.10 -19.62 -1.68
N HIS A 413 -15.79 -19.90 -1.82
CA HIS A 413 -15.19 -20.49 -3.02
C HIS A 413 -15.86 -21.81 -3.41
N TYR A 414 -16.10 -22.69 -2.44
CA TYR A 414 -16.61 -24.04 -2.68
C TYR A 414 -18.14 -24.13 -2.72
N TRP A 415 -18.87 -23.06 -2.50
CA TRP A 415 -20.34 -23.11 -2.51
C TRP A 415 -20.87 -23.41 -3.91
N GLY A 416 -20.69 -22.51 -4.86
CA GLY A 416 -21.16 -22.59 -6.25
C GLY A 416 -20.86 -21.31 -7.03
N GLY A 417 -21.36 -21.19 -8.25
CA GLY A 417 -21.27 -20.00 -9.09
C GLY A 417 -19.93 -19.80 -9.78
N GLU A 418 -19.82 -18.66 -10.50
CA GLU A 418 -18.67 -18.32 -11.35
C GLU A 418 -17.72 -17.29 -10.71
N PRO A 419 -16.38 -17.45 -10.88
CA PRO A 419 -15.71 -18.56 -11.58
C PRO A 419 -15.83 -19.89 -10.81
N THR A 420 -16.14 -20.95 -11.52
CA THR A 420 -16.36 -22.27 -10.92
C THR A 420 -15.11 -22.78 -10.20
N ALA A 421 -15.28 -23.26 -8.99
CA ALA A 421 -14.22 -23.91 -8.23
C ALA A 421 -13.94 -25.34 -8.70
N ARG A 422 -12.72 -25.88 -8.45
CA ARG A 422 -12.44 -27.30 -8.69
C ARG A 422 -13.32 -28.22 -7.84
N LEU A 423 -13.66 -27.78 -6.62
CA LEU A 423 -14.58 -28.45 -5.71
C LEU A 423 -15.82 -27.56 -5.54
N VAL A 424 -16.98 -28.05 -5.92
CA VAL A 424 -18.28 -27.41 -5.70
C VAL A 424 -19.12 -28.29 -4.80
N ARG A 425 -19.61 -27.74 -3.70
CA ARG A 425 -20.33 -28.53 -2.67
C ARG A 425 -21.85 -28.44 -2.82
N ASP A 426 -22.40 -27.32 -3.29
CA ASP A 426 -23.85 -27.19 -3.51
C ASP A 426 -24.23 -26.08 -4.52
N GLU A 427 -24.00 -26.39 -5.79
CA GLU A 427 -24.40 -25.51 -6.90
C GLU A 427 -25.93 -25.30 -6.97
N ASP A 428 -26.72 -26.28 -6.52
CA ASP A 428 -28.19 -26.20 -6.60
C ASP A 428 -28.75 -25.13 -5.68
N SER A 429 -28.26 -25.07 -4.42
CA SER A 429 -28.69 -24.01 -3.48
C SER A 429 -28.22 -22.63 -3.92
N TRP A 430 -27.03 -22.52 -4.50
CA TRP A 430 -26.53 -21.28 -5.10
C TRP A 430 -27.45 -20.80 -6.21
N LYS A 431 -27.73 -21.63 -7.22
CA LYS A 431 -28.61 -21.30 -8.33
C LYS A 431 -30.02 -20.94 -7.88
N LYS A 432 -30.54 -21.64 -6.87
CA LYS A 432 -31.87 -21.36 -6.33
C LYS A 432 -31.92 -20.02 -5.61
N LEU A 433 -30.93 -19.74 -4.75
CA LEU A 433 -30.83 -18.51 -3.96
C LEU A 433 -30.74 -17.27 -4.85
N PHE A 434 -29.91 -17.34 -5.87
CA PHE A 434 -29.60 -16.21 -6.74
C PHE A 434 -30.34 -16.24 -8.08
N LYS A 435 -31.49 -16.95 -8.16
CA LYS A 435 -32.27 -17.08 -9.39
C LYS A 435 -32.59 -15.70 -9.98
N GLY A 436 -32.25 -15.50 -11.26
CA GLY A 436 -32.51 -14.26 -11.98
C GLY A 436 -31.51 -13.12 -11.72
N LYS A 437 -30.48 -13.33 -10.91
CA LYS A 437 -29.42 -12.34 -10.63
C LYS A 437 -28.08 -12.78 -11.21
N THR A 438 -27.27 -11.81 -11.62
CA THR A 438 -25.87 -12.03 -11.97
C THR A 438 -25.04 -11.91 -10.70
N VAL A 439 -24.49 -13.02 -10.23
CA VAL A 439 -23.70 -13.08 -8.98
C VAL A 439 -22.26 -13.49 -9.29
N ARG A 440 -21.29 -12.80 -8.69
CA ARG A 440 -19.89 -13.18 -8.78
C ARG A 440 -19.43 -13.83 -7.49
N ASN A 441 -18.89 -15.04 -7.61
CA ASN A 441 -18.25 -15.73 -6.51
C ASN A 441 -16.81 -15.22 -6.35
N LEU A 442 -16.61 -14.24 -5.45
CA LEU A 442 -15.30 -13.71 -5.04
C LEU A 442 -14.76 -14.46 -3.80
N GLY A 443 -15.09 -15.73 -3.68
CA GLY A 443 -14.49 -16.63 -2.70
C GLY A 443 -13.15 -17.15 -3.20
N PHE A 444 -12.14 -17.11 -2.36
CA PHE A 444 -10.81 -17.63 -2.64
C PHE A 444 -10.35 -18.53 -1.48
N GLY A 445 -10.03 -19.78 -1.77
CA GLY A 445 -9.56 -20.73 -0.75
C GLY A 445 -8.38 -20.19 0.02
N TYR A 446 -8.41 -20.35 1.34
CA TYR A 446 -7.39 -19.85 2.28
C TYR A 446 -7.26 -18.32 2.40
N ASP A 447 -8.07 -17.52 1.71
CA ASP A 447 -8.00 -16.06 1.84
C ASP A 447 -8.23 -15.62 3.29
N ARG A 448 -7.35 -14.72 3.70
CA ARG A 448 -7.45 -13.87 4.87
C ARG A 448 -7.94 -12.48 4.46
N ILE A 449 -8.22 -11.63 5.44
CA ILE A 449 -8.67 -10.26 5.24
C ILE A 449 -7.73 -9.49 4.33
N GLU A 450 -6.42 -9.56 4.58
CA GLU A 450 -5.36 -8.92 3.81
C GLU A 450 -5.29 -9.38 2.35
N ASN A 451 -5.65 -10.63 2.04
CA ASN A 451 -5.72 -11.11 0.66
C ASN A 451 -6.95 -10.54 -0.06
N ALA A 452 -8.08 -10.43 0.63
CA ALA A 452 -9.27 -9.79 0.08
C ALA A 452 -9.05 -8.29 -0.16
N LEU A 453 -8.35 -7.58 0.75
CA LEU A 453 -7.95 -6.19 0.55
C LEU A 453 -7.10 -6.02 -0.72
N TRP A 454 -6.10 -6.90 -0.93
CA TRP A 454 -5.28 -6.86 -2.14
C TRP A 454 -6.14 -6.94 -3.40
N ARG A 455 -7.09 -7.88 -3.47
CA ARG A 455 -7.96 -8.08 -4.63
C ARG A 455 -8.90 -6.90 -4.88
N ILE A 456 -9.41 -6.28 -3.80
CA ILE A 456 -10.24 -5.07 -3.89
C ILE A 456 -9.43 -3.91 -4.46
N TYR A 457 -8.17 -3.75 -4.04
CA TYR A 457 -7.28 -2.71 -4.56
C TYR A 457 -6.72 -3.01 -5.96
N HIS A 458 -6.99 -4.22 -6.49
CA HIS A 458 -6.56 -4.68 -7.82
C HIS A 458 -7.76 -5.04 -8.70
N GLU A 459 -8.69 -4.12 -8.86
CA GLU A 459 -9.76 -4.05 -9.87
C GLU A 459 -10.94 -5.03 -9.71
N GLU A 460 -11.02 -5.90 -8.69
CA GLU A 460 -12.15 -6.82 -8.59
C GLU A 460 -13.51 -6.12 -8.43
N LEU A 461 -13.52 -4.89 -7.90
CA LEU A 461 -14.75 -4.12 -7.68
C LEU A 461 -14.89 -2.90 -8.60
N ASP A 462 -14.12 -2.84 -9.69
CA ASP A 462 -14.09 -1.66 -10.56
C ASP A 462 -14.84 -1.86 -11.87
N GLY A 463 -15.38 -0.75 -12.41
CA GLY A 463 -15.99 -0.72 -13.74
C GLY A 463 -17.46 -1.16 -13.80
N TYR A 464 -18.12 -1.34 -12.66
CA TYR A 464 -19.55 -1.65 -12.56
C TYR A 464 -20.12 -1.19 -11.20
N ASP A 465 -21.44 -1.10 -11.08
CA ASP A 465 -22.16 -0.84 -9.83
C ASP A 465 -22.85 -2.12 -9.37
N ALA A 466 -22.49 -2.65 -8.20
CA ALA A 466 -23.17 -3.78 -7.57
C ALA A 466 -24.36 -3.29 -6.72
N GLU A 467 -25.42 -4.09 -6.64
CA GLU A 467 -26.59 -3.82 -5.78
C GLU A 467 -26.28 -4.22 -4.33
N LYS A 468 -25.69 -5.41 -4.14
CA LYS A 468 -25.42 -6.02 -2.83
C LYS A 468 -24.06 -6.69 -2.78
N ILE A 469 -23.39 -6.56 -1.64
CA ILE A 469 -22.07 -7.17 -1.40
C ILE A 469 -22.09 -7.85 -0.04
N PHE A 470 -21.72 -9.14 -0.03
CA PHE A 470 -21.62 -9.96 1.18
C PHE A 470 -20.16 -10.24 1.48
N LEU A 471 -19.73 -9.97 2.70
CA LEU A 471 -18.37 -10.22 3.21
C LEU A 471 -18.41 -11.38 4.20
N LEU A 472 -17.78 -12.51 3.86
CA LEU A 472 -17.65 -13.72 4.69
C LEU A 472 -16.16 -13.98 4.96
N MET A 473 -15.54 -13.18 5.80
CA MET A 473 -14.10 -13.18 6.04
C MET A 473 -13.76 -13.37 7.52
N GLY A 474 -12.50 -13.68 7.82
CA GLY A 474 -11.95 -13.72 9.18
C GLY A 474 -11.59 -15.11 9.70
N THR A 475 -12.21 -16.20 9.24
CA THR A 475 -11.93 -17.55 9.80
C THR A 475 -10.47 -17.98 9.65
N ASN A 476 -9.81 -17.62 8.55
CA ASN A 476 -8.39 -17.94 8.33
C ASN A 476 -7.42 -17.00 9.08
N ASN A 477 -7.93 -15.90 9.62
CA ASN A 477 -7.16 -15.01 10.48
C ASN A 477 -7.12 -15.48 11.93
N LEU A 478 -8.05 -16.35 12.38
CA LEU A 478 -8.12 -16.84 13.76
C LEU A 478 -6.81 -17.48 14.26
N GLU A 479 -6.02 -18.08 13.38
CA GLU A 479 -4.75 -18.71 13.74
C GLU A 479 -3.58 -17.72 13.86
N LYS A 480 -3.72 -16.51 13.31
CA LYS A 480 -2.62 -15.54 13.17
C LYS A 480 -2.85 -14.20 13.87
N ASN A 481 -4.10 -13.85 14.11
CA ASN A 481 -4.50 -12.52 14.55
C ASN A 481 -5.31 -12.58 15.85
N SER A 482 -5.22 -11.52 16.64
CA SER A 482 -6.11 -11.31 17.78
C SER A 482 -7.54 -10.99 17.31
N ASP A 483 -8.50 -11.09 18.21
CA ASP A 483 -9.91 -10.81 17.88
C ASP A 483 -10.10 -9.32 17.50
N ASP A 484 -9.38 -8.41 18.18
CA ASP A 484 -9.40 -6.98 17.86
C ASP A 484 -8.85 -6.73 16.45
N GLU A 485 -7.72 -7.36 16.08
CA GLU A 485 -7.16 -7.26 14.73
C GLU A 485 -8.12 -7.74 13.65
N ILE A 486 -8.83 -8.84 13.90
CA ILE A 486 -9.81 -9.38 12.95
C ILE A 486 -10.98 -8.41 12.78
N ILE A 487 -11.51 -7.86 13.86
CA ILE A 487 -12.62 -6.91 13.84
C ILE A 487 -12.24 -5.63 13.08
N ASP A 488 -11.07 -5.08 13.40
CA ASP A 488 -10.57 -3.86 12.75
C ASP A 488 -10.29 -4.10 11.25
N GLY A 489 -9.75 -5.28 10.91
CA GLY A 489 -9.53 -5.69 9.53
C GLY A 489 -10.83 -5.88 8.73
N ILE A 490 -11.88 -6.40 9.35
CA ILE A 490 -13.22 -6.50 8.72
C ILE A 490 -13.78 -5.08 8.48
N ASN A 491 -13.61 -4.16 9.41
CA ASN A 491 -14.02 -2.77 9.21
C ASN A 491 -13.23 -2.09 8.08
N GLU A 492 -11.94 -2.41 7.93
CA GLU A 492 -11.15 -1.91 6.79
C GLU A 492 -11.63 -2.49 5.45
N LEU A 493 -12.00 -3.77 5.41
CA LEU A 493 -12.67 -4.33 4.22
C LEU A 493 -13.96 -3.58 3.88
N VAL A 494 -14.77 -3.24 4.89
CA VAL A 494 -16.00 -2.46 4.68
C VAL A 494 -15.68 -1.10 4.06
N ARG A 495 -14.67 -0.39 4.58
CA ARG A 495 -14.24 0.91 4.02
C ARG A 495 -13.74 0.77 2.58
N ALA A 496 -12.89 -0.22 2.32
CA ALA A 496 -12.36 -0.49 0.99
C ALA A 496 -13.46 -0.81 -0.03
N VAL A 497 -14.42 -1.65 0.36
CA VAL A 497 -15.60 -1.98 -0.46
C VAL A 497 -16.48 -0.73 -0.68
N ARG A 498 -16.79 0.02 0.37
CA ARG A 498 -17.60 1.25 0.27
C ARG A 498 -16.99 2.26 -0.68
N HIS A 499 -15.67 2.43 -0.61
CA HIS A 499 -14.95 3.34 -1.51
C HIS A 499 -15.07 2.93 -2.98
N ARG A 500 -15.05 1.63 -3.30
CA ARG A 500 -15.17 1.10 -4.67
C ARG A 500 -16.62 1.01 -5.15
N GLN A 501 -17.55 0.76 -4.23
CA GLN A 501 -18.96 0.49 -4.51
C GLN A 501 -19.85 1.36 -3.61
N PRO A 502 -19.86 2.70 -3.83
CA PRO A 502 -20.48 3.66 -2.92
C PRO A 502 -21.99 3.50 -2.77
N LYS A 503 -22.67 2.90 -3.75
CA LYS A 503 -24.12 2.71 -3.76
C LYS A 503 -24.57 1.34 -3.27
N ALA A 504 -23.66 0.38 -3.15
CA ALA A 504 -24.00 -1.00 -2.80
C ALA A 504 -24.49 -1.13 -1.36
N LYS A 505 -25.45 -2.01 -1.12
CA LYS A 505 -25.78 -2.48 0.24
C LYS A 505 -24.72 -3.49 0.68
N ILE A 506 -23.98 -3.20 1.73
CA ILE A 506 -22.90 -4.06 2.25
C ILE A 506 -23.44 -4.86 3.43
N TYR A 507 -23.20 -6.17 3.40
CA TYR A 507 -23.56 -7.09 4.47
C TYR A 507 -22.32 -7.82 4.97
N VAL A 508 -22.04 -7.69 6.26
CA VAL A 508 -20.98 -8.47 6.92
C VAL A 508 -21.63 -9.69 7.56
N VAL A 509 -21.31 -10.85 7.02
CA VAL A 509 -21.74 -12.12 7.62
C VAL A 509 -20.71 -12.47 8.70
N GLY A 510 -21.19 -12.72 9.92
CA GLY A 510 -20.35 -13.16 11.03
C GLY A 510 -19.52 -14.39 10.65
N ILE A 511 -18.35 -14.55 11.27
CA ILE A 511 -17.52 -15.73 11.06
C ILE A 511 -18.35 -16.96 11.39
N LEU A 512 -18.42 -17.92 10.45
CA LEU A 512 -19.20 -19.14 10.68
C LEU A 512 -18.59 -19.98 11.82
N PRO A 513 -19.43 -20.64 12.63
CA PRO A 513 -18.96 -21.55 13.66
C PRO A 513 -18.04 -22.63 13.09
N ARG A 514 -17.00 -22.99 13.82
CA ARG A 514 -16.07 -24.05 13.44
C ARG A 514 -15.64 -24.86 14.65
N ALA A 515 -15.39 -26.15 14.43
CA ALA A 515 -14.96 -27.07 15.49
C ALA A 515 -13.73 -26.54 16.25
N TRP A 516 -13.72 -26.73 17.55
CA TRP A 516 -12.68 -26.33 18.53
C TRP A 516 -12.43 -24.82 18.65
N GLN A 517 -13.24 -23.98 18.00
CA GLN A 517 -13.17 -22.52 18.06
C GLN A 517 -14.54 -21.87 18.35
N GLU A 518 -15.55 -22.65 18.68
CA GLU A 518 -16.95 -22.22 18.77
C GLU A 518 -17.12 -21.05 19.74
N LEU A 519 -16.54 -21.14 20.93
CA LEU A 519 -16.63 -20.10 21.95
C LEU A 519 -15.95 -18.80 21.49
N ARG A 520 -14.74 -18.91 20.91
CA ARG A 520 -14.00 -17.76 20.40
C ARG A 520 -14.76 -17.08 19.28
N VAL A 521 -15.24 -17.83 18.29
CA VAL A 521 -16.02 -17.31 17.16
C VAL A 521 -17.31 -16.64 17.64
N SER A 522 -18.04 -17.26 18.57
CA SER A 522 -19.27 -16.67 19.15
C SER A 522 -18.98 -15.35 19.87
N THR A 523 -17.91 -15.29 20.66
CA THR A 523 -17.49 -14.09 21.38
C THR A 523 -17.07 -12.99 20.39
N LEU A 524 -16.25 -13.32 19.41
CA LEU A 524 -15.80 -12.39 18.38
C LEU A 524 -16.98 -11.81 17.59
N ASN A 525 -17.94 -12.64 17.16
CA ASN A 525 -19.12 -12.17 16.43
C ASN A 525 -20.00 -11.23 17.27
N LYS A 526 -20.11 -11.43 18.59
CA LYS A 526 -20.82 -10.51 19.49
C LYS A 526 -20.12 -9.14 19.53
N ILE A 527 -18.79 -9.11 19.63
CA ILE A 527 -18.00 -7.87 19.64
C ILE A 527 -18.06 -7.22 18.27
N LEU A 528 -17.88 -7.99 17.18
CA LEU A 528 -17.95 -7.48 15.80
C LEU A 528 -19.28 -6.78 15.54
N ARG A 529 -20.42 -7.36 15.99
CA ARG A 529 -21.74 -6.74 15.85
C ARG A 529 -21.81 -5.34 16.49
N THR A 530 -21.12 -5.11 17.61
CA THR A 530 -21.13 -3.80 18.31
C THR A 530 -20.11 -2.81 17.77
N ARG A 531 -19.03 -3.30 17.16
CA ARG A 531 -17.92 -2.48 16.64
C ARG A 531 -17.93 -2.32 15.12
N LEU A 532 -18.87 -2.96 14.43
CA LEU A 532 -19.03 -2.78 13.01
C LEU A 532 -19.43 -1.33 12.69
N LEU A 533 -18.97 -0.81 11.58
CA LEU A 533 -19.38 0.48 11.01
C LEU A 533 -20.84 0.39 10.52
N THR A 534 -21.79 0.57 11.44
CA THR A 534 -23.24 0.33 11.18
C THR A 534 -23.84 1.28 10.16
N ASP A 535 -23.26 2.46 9.96
CA ASP A 535 -23.66 3.41 8.91
C ASP A 535 -23.22 2.95 7.51
N GLU A 536 -22.27 2.01 7.45
CA GLU A 536 -21.66 1.55 6.20
C GLU A 536 -22.10 0.12 5.83
N ALA A 537 -22.38 -0.73 6.82
CA ALA A 537 -22.69 -2.14 6.60
C ALA A 537 -23.68 -2.72 7.62
N THR A 538 -24.42 -3.75 7.21
CA THR A 538 -25.35 -4.49 8.06
C THR A 538 -24.74 -5.82 8.49
N PHE A 539 -24.79 -6.13 9.77
CA PHE A 539 -24.32 -7.42 10.31
C PHE A 539 -25.37 -8.52 10.16
N ILE A 540 -24.95 -9.68 9.66
CA ILE A 540 -25.80 -10.90 9.56
C ILE A 540 -25.13 -12.01 10.38
N ASP A 541 -25.86 -12.57 11.34
CA ASP A 541 -25.41 -13.71 12.13
C ASP A 541 -26.09 -15.01 11.67
N LEU A 542 -25.32 -15.93 11.16
CA LEU A 542 -25.77 -17.25 10.73
C LEU A 542 -25.46 -18.37 11.75
N SER A 543 -24.95 -18.02 12.91
CA SER A 543 -24.52 -19.01 13.90
C SER A 543 -25.66 -19.95 14.35
N ALA A 544 -26.86 -19.42 14.56
CA ALA A 544 -28.02 -20.20 14.99
C ALA A 544 -28.43 -21.29 13.99
N GLU A 545 -28.14 -21.12 12.72
CA GLU A 545 -28.47 -22.12 11.68
C GLU A 545 -27.49 -23.32 11.68
N LEU A 546 -26.33 -23.15 12.32
CA LEU A 546 -25.21 -24.08 12.22
C LEU A 546 -24.76 -24.64 13.59
N THR A 547 -25.37 -24.17 14.69
CA THR A 547 -25.03 -24.62 16.06
C THR A 547 -26.22 -25.22 16.80
N LEU A 548 -25.89 -26.09 17.73
CA LEU A 548 -26.81 -26.61 18.76
C LEU A 548 -27.07 -25.52 19.84
N PRO A 549 -28.09 -25.67 20.66
CA PRO A 549 -28.39 -24.71 21.74
C PRO A 549 -27.25 -24.51 22.76
N ASN A 550 -26.35 -25.49 22.89
CA ASN A 550 -25.15 -25.39 23.72
C ASN A 550 -23.99 -24.64 23.06
N GLY A 551 -24.15 -24.16 21.83
CA GLY A 551 -23.14 -23.40 21.06
C GLY A 551 -22.19 -24.24 20.24
N ASN A 552 -22.18 -25.55 20.34
CA ASN A 552 -21.34 -26.43 19.52
C ASN A 552 -21.87 -26.51 18.11
N ILE A 553 -20.99 -26.75 17.12
CA ILE A 553 -21.41 -26.96 15.73
C ILE A 553 -22.32 -28.21 15.60
N ILE A 554 -23.23 -28.17 14.65
CA ILE A 554 -23.99 -29.35 14.21
C ILE A 554 -23.08 -30.10 13.23
N ASN A 555 -22.35 -31.10 13.70
CA ASN A 555 -21.30 -31.80 12.96
C ASN A 555 -21.79 -32.32 11.59
N GLU A 556 -23.05 -32.76 11.50
CA GLU A 556 -23.69 -33.28 10.30
C GLU A 556 -23.82 -32.24 9.18
N LEU A 557 -23.62 -30.96 9.47
CA LEU A 557 -23.65 -29.86 8.51
C LEU A 557 -22.28 -29.50 7.94
N PHE A 558 -21.23 -30.12 8.45
CA PHE A 558 -19.86 -29.83 8.05
C PHE A 558 -19.14 -31.07 7.52
N SER A 559 -18.17 -30.85 6.60
CA SER A 559 -17.37 -31.95 6.04
C SER A 559 -16.15 -32.27 6.89
N ASP A 560 -15.62 -31.27 7.60
CA ASP A 560 -14.34 -31.32 8.31
C ASP A 560 -14.32 -30.41 9.56
N GLY A 561 -15.49 -30.05 10.06
CA GLY A 561 -15.63 -29.14 11.19
C GLY A 561 -15.43 -27.64 10.87
N LEU A 562 -15.10 -27.30 9.61
CA LEU A 562 -14.93 -25.93 9.12
C LEU A 562 -15.80 -25.64 7.90
N HIS A 563 -15.76 -26.52 6.89
CA HIS A 563 -16.45 -26.29 5.64
C HIS A 563 -17.86 -26.89 5.66
N PRO A 564 -18.91 -26.10 5.43
CA PRO A 564 -20.27 -26.62 5.28
C PRO A 564 -20.33 -27.69 4.17
N ASN A 565 -21.07 -28.75 4.40
CA ASN A 565 -21.45 -29.72 3.37
C ASN A 565 -22.72 -29.26 2.64
N LYS A 566 -23.28 -30.07 1.77
CA LYS A 566 -24.51 -29.72 1.00
C LYS A 566 -25.63 -29.26 1.92
N GLN A 567 -25.90 -29.93 3.04
CA GLN A 567 -26.97 -29.55 3.98
C GLN A 567 -26.66 -28.24 4.70
N GLY A 568 -25.38 -28.03 5.08
CA GLY A 568 -24.92 -26.77 5.67
C GLY A 568 -25.15 -25.58 4.73
N TYR A 569 -24.77 -25.69 3.46
CA TYR A 569 -25.03 -24.64 2.47
C TYR A 569 -26.52 -24.38 2.23
N GLN A 570 -27.36 -25.41 2.25
CA GLN A 570 -28.82 -25.24 2.14
C GLN A 570 -29.40 -24.42 3.30
N ARG A 571 -28.90 -24.62 4.54
CA ARG A 571 -29.31 -23.79 5.68
C ARG A 571 -28.84 -22.35 5.54
N ILE A 572 -27.59 -22.14 5.14
CA ILE A 572 -27.03 -20.81 4.86
C ILE A 572 -27.87 -20.10 3.78
N ALA A 573 -28.16 -20.79 2.68
CA ALA A 573 -28.98 -20.25 1.60
C ALA A 573 -30.36 -19.80 2.09
N LYS A 574 -31.04 -20.65 2.88
CA LYS A 574 -32.37 -20.34 3.46
C LYS A 574 -32.33 -19.10 4.35
N ALA A 575 -31.28 -18.97 5.19
CA ALA A 575 -31.12 -17.83 6.09
C ALA A 575 -30.85 -16.52 5.32
N LEU A 576 -30.12 -16.58 4.21
CA LEU A 576 -29.83 -15.40 3.38
C LEU A 576 -30.97 -15.03 2.42
N GLU A 577 -31.96 -15.91 2.22
CA GLU A 577 -33.01 -15.74 1.19
C GLU A 577 -33.77 -14.41 1.36
N LYS A 578 -34.09 -14.03 2.60
CA LYS A 578 -34.81 -12.77 2.87
C LYS A 578 -33.99 -11.56 2.43
N VAL A 579 -32.71 -11.51 2.82
CA VAL A 579 -31.81 -10.38 2.52
C VAL A 579 -31.50 -10.28 1.02
N ILE A 580 -31.49 -11.40 0.31
CA ILE A 580 -31.27 -11.42 -1.15
C ILE A 580 -32.49 -10.89 -1.89
N LYS A 581 -33.73 -11.19 -1.41
CA LYS A 581 -34.99 -10.80 -2.05
C LYS A 581 -35.39 -9.35 -1.77
N GLU A 582 -35.02 -8.77 -0.63
CA GLU A 582 -35.18 -7.35 -0.31
C GLU A 582 -34.24 -6.46 -1.16
#